data_a9e7759414380713be38eab5edec18d4
#
_entry.id   a9e7759414380713be38eab5edec18d4
#
_cell.length_a   1.000
_cell.length_b   1.000
_cell.length_c   1.000
_cell.angle_alpha   90.00
_cell.angle_beta   90.00
_cell.angle_gamma   90.00
#
_symmetry.space_group_name_H-M   'P 1'
#
loop_
_entity.id
_entity.type
_entity.pdbx_description
1 polymer ?
#
loop_
_entity_poly.entity_id
_entity_poly.type
_entity_poly.pdbx_seq_one_letter_code
_entity_poly.pdbx_strand_id
1 'polypeptide(L)'
;MSIASSGIGTSLHLSGELFKSMAKVQFTHVPYRGSAPGLTDVMSGQIQGMFDNVTSSFELVKAGKLRALGVTTRGRSDILPDVPPIADTLPGYETSSFYGVGAPHDTPRDIVDLLNKEINAALADPAIRQRIAELGAIAITARCLRARPSAGARSWRCPGSRRNRLSSRLARKA
;
A
#
# COMPACT_ATOMS: atom_id res chain seq x y z
N MET A 1 17.50 12.54 11.49
CA MET A 1 17.00 12.18 10.17
C MET A 1 15.47 12.20 10.21
N SER A 2 14.85 12.81 9.21
CA SER A 2 13.39 12.93 9.09
C SER A 2 12.90 12.12 7.89
N ILE A 3 11.80 11.37 8.08
CA ILE A 3 11.19 10.54 7.06
C ILE A 3 9.73 10.94 6.91
N ALA A 4 9.33 11.23 5.67
CA ALA A 4 7.98 11.64 5.33
C ALA A 4 7.05 10.44 5.12
N SER A 5 5.75 10.70 5.28
CA SER A 5 4.66 9.86 4.78
C SER A 5 3.51 10.71 4.26
N SER A 6 2.55 10.10 3.56
CA SER A 6 1.36 10.78 3.04
C SER A 6 0.28 11.07 4.11
N GLY A 7 0.58 10.87 5.38
CA GLY A 7 -0.31 11.17 6.49
C GLY A 7 -0.26 10.15 7.63
N ILE A 8 -0.75 10.56 8.79
CA ILE A 8 -0.82 9.71 9.99
C ILE A 8 -1.81 8.56 9.74
N GLY A 9 -1.41 7.32 10.09
CA GLY A 9 -2.26 6.12 9.97
C GLY A 9 -2.35 5.55 8.56
N THR A 10 -1.70 6.16 7.56
CA THR A 10 -1.62 5.59 6.20
C THR A 10 -0.72 4.36 6.18
N SER A 11 -0.85 3.52 5.15
CA SER A 11 0.05 2.38 4.93
C SER A 11 1.52 2.81 4.88
N LEU A 12 1.80 3.99 4.33
CA LEU A 12 3.15 4.56 4.24
C LEU A 12 3.72 4.92 5.62
N HIS A 13 2.90 5.50 6.50
CA HIS A 13 3.30 5.73 7.90
C HIS A 13 3.58 4.41 8.61
N LEU A 14 2.67 3.43 8.50
CA LEU A 14 2.83 2.13 9.14
C LEU A 14 4.05 1.36 8.61
N SER A 15 4.37 1.50 7.32
CA SER A 15 5.60 0.95 6.74
C SER A 15 6.85 1.52 7.41
N GLY A 16 6.88 2.84 7.62
CA GLY A 16 7.97 3.50 8.34
C GLY A 16 8.10 3.06 9.79
N GLU A 17 6.99 2.95 10.51
CA GLU A 17 6.99 2.51 11.92
C GLU A 17 7.38 1.03 12.06
N LEU A 18 6.94 0.17 11.13
CA LEU A 18 7.40 -1.22 11.08
C LEU A 18 8.91 -1.29 10.85
N PHE A 19 9.44 -0.50 9.90
CA PHE A 19 10.87 -0.43 9.64
C PHE A 19 11.64 0.01 10.88
N LYS A 20 11.23 1.09 11.57
CA LYS A 20 11.84 1.52 12.84
C LYS A 20 11.89 0.41 13.87
N SER A 21 10.76 -0.28 14.05
CA SER A 21 10.62 -1.34 15.04
C SER A 21 11.55 -2.53 14.75
N MET A 22 11.59 -2.98 13.49
CA MET A 22 12.37 -4.15 13.10
C MET A 22 13.86 -3.86 13.00
N ALA A 23 14.25 -2.74 12.40
CA ALA A 23 15.64 -2.33 12.23
C ALA A 23 16.25 -1.74 13.50
N LYS A 24 15.45 -1.49 14.56
CA LYS A 24 15.88 -0.84 15.81
C LYS A 24 16.52 0.55 15.60
N VAL A 25 16.07 1.27 14.59
CA VAL A 25 16.54 2.63 14.27
C VAL A 25 15.51 3.68 14.71
N GLN A 26 15.97 4.92 14.83
CA GLN A 26 15.12 6.07 15.17
C GLN A 26 15.20 7.13 14.08
N PHE A 27 14.04 7.65 13.69
CA PHE A 27 13.89 8.84 12.85
C PHE A 27 12.61 9.58 13.23
N THR A 28 12.56 10.87 12.92
CA THR A 28 11.38 11.68 13.11
C THR A 28 10.42 11.46 11.95
N HIS A 29 9.18 11.07 12.23
CA HIS A 29 8.12 10.98 11.23
C HIS A 29 7.52 12.37 10.96
N VAL A 30 7.43 12.75 9.69
CA VAL A 30 6.82 14.02 9.24
C VAL A 30 5.62 13.70 8.34
N PRO A 31 4.39 13.89 8.83
CA PRO A 31 3.19 13.60 8.06
C PRO A 31 2.85 14.76 7.11
N TYR A 32 2.56 14.42 5.84
CA TYR A 32 2.09 15.35 4.82
C TYR A 32 0.64 15.08 4.45
N ARG A 33 -0.02 16.04 3.80
CA ARG A 33 -1.36 15.87 3.23
C ARG A 33 -1.27 15.25 1.82
N GLY A 34 -0.82 13.99 1.75
CA GLY A 34 -0.59 13.27 0.49
C GLY A 34 0.89 13.17 0.11
N SER A 35 1.19 12.43 -0.96
CA SER A 35 2.58 12.17 -1.39
C SER A 35 3.24 13.38 -2.02
N ALA A 36 2.54 14.14 -2.85
CA ALA A 36 3.14 15.21 -3.65
C ALA A 36 3.94 16.26 -2.84
N PRO A 37 3.41 16.86 -1.76
CA PRO A 37 4.17 17.83 -0.97
C PRO A 37 5.37 17.18 -0.26
N GLY A 38 5.23 15.93 0.23
CA GLY A 38 6.35 15.21 0.85
C GLY A 38 7.48 14.92 -0.14
N LEU A 39 7.16 14.50 -1.37
CA LEU A 39 8.14 14.27 -2.44
C LEU A 39 8.84 15.56 -2.85
N THR A 40 8.15 16.70 -2.87
CA THR A 40 8.75 18.01 -3.11
C THR A 40 9.82 18.35 -2.07
N ASP A 41 9.52 18.12 -0.81
CA ASP A 41 10.46 18.38 0.29
C ASP A 41 11.64 17.40 0.33
N VAL A 42 11.44 16.15 -0.13
CA VAL A 42 12.55 15.21 -0.33
C VAL A 42 13.45 15.68 -1.48
N MET A 43 12.88 16.12 -2.60
CA MET A 43 13.66 16.63 -3.74
C MET A 43 14.44 17.90 -3.42
N SER A 44 13.91 18.75 -2.56
CA SER A 44 14.58 19.98 -2.09
C SER A 44 15.61 19.73 -0.97
N GLY A 45 15.68 18.50 -0.43
CA GLY A 45 16.57 18.14 0.67
C GLY A 45 16.08 18.54 2.07
N GLN A 46 14.90 19.10 2.21
CA GLN A 46 14.28 19.43 3.51
C GLN A 46 13.99 18.16 4.32
N ILE A 47 13.62 17.08 3.67
CA ILE A 47 13.38 15.76 4.25
C ILE A 47 14.35 14.76 3.63
N GLN A 48 14.92 13.86 4.44
CA GLN A 48 15.97 12.94 4.00
C GLN A 48 15.43 11.71 3.29
N GLY A 49 14.15 11.40 3.43
CA GLY A 49 13.52 10.27 2.73
C GLY A 49 12.03 10.17 2.98
N MET A 50 11.38 9.28 2.26
CA MET A 50 9.95 9.06 2.35
C MET A 50 9.63 7.58 2.08
N PHE A 51 8.71 7.02 2.85
CA PHE A 51 7.98 5.84 2.42
C PHE A 51 6.83 6.30 1.53
N ASP A 52 6.84 5.87 0.27
CA ASP A 52 5.85 6.31 -0.71
C ASP A 52 5.34 5.17 -1.58
N ASN A 53 4.18 5.39 -2.23
CA ASN A 53 3.67 4.46 -3.22
C ASN A 53 4.43 4.63 -4.54
N VAL A 54 4.72 3.51 -5.20
CA VAL A 54 5.39 3.53 -6.50
C VAL A 54 4.64 4.38 -7.53
N THR A 55 3.31 4.40 -7.49
CA THR A 55 2.45 5.19 -8.38
C THR A 55 2.69 6.70 -8.34
N SER A 56 3.16 7.23 -7.22
CA SER A 56 3.47 8.67 -7.07
C SER A 56 4.93 9.02 -7.27
N SER A 57 5.84 8.07 -7.00
CA SER A 57 7.30 8.32 -7.04
C SER A 57 8.00 7.78 -8.28
N PHE A 58 7.38 6.86 -9.03
CA PHE A 58 8.03 6.15 -10.15
C PHE A 58 8.62 7.09 -11.20
N GLU A 59 7.84 8.04 -11.69
CA GLU A 59 8.31 8.98 -12.72
C GLU A 59 9.46 9.89 -12.21
N LEU A 60 9.47 10.22 -10.92
CA LEU A 60 10.55 11.00 -10.32
C LEU A 60 11.83 10.19 -10.16
N VAL A 61 11.69 8.91 -9.85
CA VAL A 61 12.82 7.96 -9.80
C VAL A 61 13.39 7.74 -11.20
N LYS A 62 12.53 7.50 -12.19
CA LYS A 62 12.91 7.32 -13.59
C LYS A 62 13.59 8.56 -14.19
N ALA A 63 13.13 9.75 -13.78
CA ALA A 63 13.75 11.02 -14.18
C ALA A 63 15.05 11.34 -13.38
N GLY A 64 15.51 10.47 -12.49
CA GLY A 64 16.70 10.68 -11.68
C GLY A 64 16.57 11.77 -10.61
N LYS A 65 15.36 12.30 -10.37
CA LYS A 65 15.10 13.32 -9.33
C LYS A 65 15.02 12.74 -7.93
N LEU A 66 14.74 11.46 -7.82
CA LEU A 66 14.72 10.68 -6.59
C LEU A 66 15.50 9.38 -6.77
N ARG A 67 16.08 8.89 -5.68
CA ARG A 67 16.72 7.58 -5.62
C ARG A 67 15.85 6.62 -4.84
N ALA A 68 15.39 5.54 -5.49
CA ALA A 68 14.76 4.44 -4.78
C ALA A 68 15.83 3.62 -4.02
N LEU A 69 15.65 3.43 -2.73
CA LEU A 69 16.60 2.73 -1.85
C LEU A 69 16.19 1.27 -1.61
N GLY A 70 14.90 0.98 -1.64
CA GLY A 70 14.36 -0.35 -1.43
C GLY A 70 12.87 -0.42 -1.72
N VAL A 71 12.38 -1.61 -2.08
CA VAL A 71 10.96 -1.88 -2.20
C VAL A 71 10.45 -2.61 -0.96
N THR A 72 9.20 -2.35 -0.58
CA THR A 72 8.58 -2.91 0.63
C THR A 72 7.96 -4.28 0.40
N THR A 73 7.93 -4.76 -0.84
CA THR A 73 7.47 -6.09 -1.23
C THR A 73 8.49 -7.16 -0.83
N ARG A 74 8.03 -8.40 -0.65
CA ARG A 74 8.90 -9.53 -0.30
C ARG A 74 9.96 -9.82 -1.37
N GLY A 75 9.62 -9.65 -2.64
CA GLY A 75 10.50 -9.86 -3.79
C GLY A 75 10.72 -8.57 -4.56
N ARG A 76 11.58 -8.63 -5.57
CA ARG A 76 11.82 -7.51 -6.49
C ARG A 76 10.56 -7.12 -7.22
N SER A 77 10.43 -5.85 -7.50
CA SER A 77 9.32 -5.31 -8.30
C SER A 77 9.70 -5.33 -9.77
N ASP A 78 8.80 -5.80 -10.63
CA ASP A 78 9.00 -5.79 -12.10
C ASP A 78 9.17 -4.36 -12.64
N ILE A 79 8.67 -3.37 -11.92
CA ILE A 79 8.71 -1.95 -12.32
C ILE A 79 10.03 -1.29 -11.91
N LEU A 80 10.65 -1.77 -10.82
CA LEU A 80 11.92 -1.30 -10.28
C LEU A 80 12.86 -2.50 -10.06
N PRO A 81 13.28 -3.20 -11.12
CA PRO A 81 14.00 -4.48 -11.01
C PRO A 81 15.39 -4.33 -10.34
N ASP A 82 15.99 -3.16 -10.46
CA ASP A 82 17.30 -2.84 -9.90
C ASP A 82 17.25 -2.45 -8.42
N VAL A 83 16.04 -2.22 -7.86
CA VAL A 83 15.87 -1.82 -6.47
C VAL A 83 15.66 -3.05 -5.60
N PRO A 84 16.54 -3.28 -4.58
CA PRO A 84 16.44 -4.47 -3.74
C PRO A 84 15.20 -4.40 -2.82
N PRO A 85 14.61 -5.55 -2.46
CA PRO A 85 13.66 -5.61 -1.36
C PRO A 85 14.32 -5.24 -0.03
N ILE A 86 13.62 -4.50 0.82
CA ILE A 86 14.07 -4.25 2.20
C ILE A 86 14.23 -5.57 2.95
N ALA A 87 13.45 -6.59 2.61
CA ALA A 87 13.51 -7.93 3.18
C ALA A 87 14.88 -8.61 3.00
N ASP A 88 15.70 -8.22 2.01
CA ASP A 88 17.05 -8.77 1.79
C ASP A 88 18.00 -8.40 2.95
N THR A 89 17.79 -7.22 3.55
CA THR A 89 18.59 -6.74 4.70
C THR A 89 17.83 -6.84 6.02
N LEU A 90 16.51 -6.88 5.99
CA LEU A 90 15.63 -6.94 7.15
C LEU A 90 14.62 -8.10 6.98
N PRO A 91 15.04 -9.34 7.26
CA PRO A 91 14.21 -10.52 7.02
C PRO A 91 12.85 -10.44 7.71
N GLY A 92 11.79 -10.72 6.96
CA GLY A 92 10.40 -10.65 7.45
C GLY A 92 9.75 -9.28 7.30
N TYR A 93 10.46 -8.25 6.85
CA TYR A 93 9.84 -6.98 6.50
C TYR A 93 9.04 -7.12 5.20
N GLU A 94 7.75 -6.84 5.30
CA GLU A 94 6.86 -6.80 4.14
C GLU A 94 5.68 -5.87 4.41
N THR A 95 5.45 -4.90 3.53
CA THR A 95 4.28 -4.04 3.56
C THR A 95 3.75 -3.80 2.16
N SER A 96 2.44 -3.62 2.05
CA SER A 96 1.78 -3.30 0.80
C SER A 96 0.68 -2.26 1.02
N SER A 97 0.40 -1.49 -0.02
CA SER A 97 -0.73 -0.58 -0.07
C SER A 97 -1.79 -1.11 -1.02
N PHE A 98 -3.02 -0.76 -0.78
CA PHE A 98 -4.12 -1.04 -1.70
C PHE A 98 -4.97 0.21 -1.90
N TYR A 99 -5.61 0.28 -3.05
CA TYR A 99 -6.60 1.29 -3.39
C TYR A 99 -7.98 0.65 -3.41
N GLY A 100 -8.97 1.37 -2.92
CA GLY A 100 -10.35 0.91 -2.88
C GLY A 100 -11.32 2.05 -3.10
N VAL A 101 -12.55 1.71 -3.48
CA VAL A 101 -13.67 2.64 -3.59
C VAL A 101 -14.60 2.37 -2.40
N GLY A 102 -14.90 3.42 -1.64
CA GLY A 102 -15.85 3.37 -0.52
C GLY A 102 -17.16 4.06 -0.89
N ALA A 103 -18.26 3.56 -0.36
CA ALA A 103 -19.55 4.20 -0.40
C ALA A 103 -20.04 4.52 1.02
N PRO A 104 -20.90 5.54 1.22
CA PRO A 104 -21.55 5.81 2.50
C PRO A 104 -22.23 4.56 3.05
N HIS A 105 -22.32 4.46 4.39
CA HIS A 105 -22.85 3.27 5.08
C HIS A 105 -24.25 2.87 4.59
N ASP A 106 -25.11 3.85 4.37
CA ASP A 106 -26.53 3.65 4.03
C ASP A 106 -26.79 3.62 2.50
N THR A 107 -25.74 3.47 1.69
CA THR A 107 -25.92 3.31 0.24
C THR A 107 -26.74 2.04 -0.04
N PRO A 108 -27.83 2.13 -0.83
CA PRO A 108 -28.66 1.00 -1.20
C PRO A 108 -27.84 -0.14 -1.80
N ARG A 109 -28.25 -1.37 -1.51
CA ARG A 109 -27.48 -2.57 -1.87
C ARG A 109 -27.34 -2.74 -3.39
N ASP A 110 -28.39 -2.46 -4.13
CA ASP A 110 -28.43 -2.48 -5.59
C ASP A 110 -27.40 -1.53 -6.21
N ILE A 111 -27.25 -0.33 -5.64
CA ILE A 111 -26.22 0.63 -6.07
C ILE A 111 -24.81 0.10 -5.77
N VAL A 112 -24.58 -0.48 -4.59
CA VAL A 112 -23.29 -1.07 -4.24
C VAL A 112 -22.94 -2.24 -5.16
N ASP A 113 -23.90 -3.10 -5.45
CA ASP A 113 -23.70 -4.27 -6.33
C ASP A 113 -23.49 -3.82 -7.79
N LEU A 114 -24.19 -2.78 -8.26
CA LEU A 114 -23.95 -2.16 -9.57
C LEU A 114 -22.52 -1.59 -9.66
N LEU A 115 -22.11 -0.76 -8.69
CA LEU A 115 -20.75 -0.21 -8.65
C LEU A 115 -19.68 -1.29 -8.64
N ASN A 116 -19.87 -2.35 -7.85
CA ASN A 116 -18.92 -3.47 -7.80
C ASN A 116 -18.83 -4.19 -9.15
N LYS A 117 -19.97 -4.41 -9.83
CA LYS A 117 -20.02 -5.01 -11.16
C LYS A 117 -19.26 -4.18 -12.19
N GLU A 118 -19.53 -2.88 -12.25
CA GLU A 118 -18.91 -1.96 -13.22
C GLU A 118 -17.42 -1.78 -12.96
N ILE A 119 -16.99 -1.68 -11.68
CA ILE A 119 -15.57 -1.64 -11.31
C ILE A 119 -14.85 -2.92 -11.74
N ASN A 120 -15.46 -4.10 -11.52
CA ASN A 120 -14.86 -5.36 -11.95
C ASN A 120 -14.80 -5.48 -13.48
N ALA A 121 -15.81 -5.00 -14.20
CA ALA A 121 -15.78 -4.94 -15.66
C ALA A 121 -14.64 -4.03 -16.16
N ALA A 122 -14.48 -2.86 -15.57
CA ALA A 122 -13.37 -1.96 -15.88
C ALA A 122 -12.00 -2.60 -15.56
N LEU A 123 -11.84 -3.27 -14.41
CA LEU A 123 -10.61 -3.95 -14.03
C LEU A 123 -10.31 -5.19 -14.89
N ALA A 124 -11.29 -5.72 -15.63
CA ALA A 124 -11.10 -6.79 -16.60
C ALA A 124 -10.66 -6.26 -17.99
N ASP A 125 -10.89 -4.98 -18.27
CA ASP A 125 -10.51 -4.35 -19.54
C ASP A 125 -8.99 -4.32 -19.71
N PRO A 126 -8.43 -4.86 -20.83
CA PRO A 126 -6.98 -4.90 -21.06
C PRO A 126 -6.33 -3.51 -21.10
N ALA A 127 -7.00 -2.49 -21.65
CA ALA A 127 -6.44 -1.15 -21.74
C ALA A 127 -6.33 -0.50 -20.37
N ILE A 128 -7.34 -0.69 -19.51
CA ILE A 128 -7.33 -0.20 -18.12
C ILE A 128 -6.26 -0.96 -17.32
N ARG A 129 -6.13 -2.27 -17.48
CA ARG A 129 -5.08 -3.07 -16.81
C ARG A 129 -3.69 -2.61 -17.20
N GLN A 130 -3.47 -2.35 -18.49
CA GLN A 130 -2.21 -1.83 -18.97
C GLN A 130 -1.91 -0.46 -18.34
N ARG A 131 -2.89 0.44 -18.30
CA ARG A 131 -2.71 1.75 -17.69
C ARG A 131 -2.39 1.69 -16.20
N ILE A 132 -3.04 0.78 -15.46
CA ILE A 132 -2.73 0.53 -14.05
C ILE A 132 -1.31 -0.01 -13.88
N ALA A 133 -0.88 -0.93 -14.74
CA ALA A 133 0.48 -1.48 -14.72
C ALA A 133 1.54 -0.41 -15.02
N GLU A 134 1.30 0.48 -15.99
CA GLU A 134 2.17 1.62 -16.29
C GLU A 134 2.36 2.56 -15.09
N LEU A 135 1.35 2.68 -14.22
CA LEU A 135 1.43 3.43 -12.97
C LEU A 135 2.09 2.65 -11.83
N GLY A 136 2.52 1.43 -12.07
CA GLY A 136 3.18 0.63 -11.04
C GLY A 136 2.25 -0.10 -10.09
N ALA A 137 0.98 -0.27 -10.44
CA ALA A 137 0.01 -0.98 -9.61
C ALA A 137 -0.45 -2.28 -10.29
N ILE A 138 -1.01 -3.18 -9.49
CA ILE A 138 -1.56 -4.45 -9.96
C ILE A 138 -3.08 -4.39 -9.85
N ALA A 139 -3.78 -4.57 -10.97
CA ALA A 139 -5.22 -4.67 -10.99
C ALA A 139 -5.67 -6.02 -10.40
N ILE A 140 -6.39 -5.99 -9.31
CA ILE A 140 -7.00 -7.17 -8.68
C ILE A 140 -8.52 -7.03 -8.72
N THR A 141 -9.24 -8.16 -8.71
CA THR A 141 -10.70 -8.17 -8.65
C THR A 141 -11.19 -7.42 -7.41
N ALA A 142 -12.08 -6.44 -7.61
CA ALA A 142 -12.69 -5.70 -6.51
C ALA A 142 -13.67 -6.61 -5.75
N ARG A 143 -13.50 -6.69 -4.44
CA ARG A 143 -14.40 -7.42 -3.54
C ARG A 143 -15.22 -6.43 -2.73
N CYS A 144 -16.52 -6.63 -2.67
CA CYS A 144 -17.38 -5.83 -1.82
C CYS A 144 -17.13 -6.19 -0.35
N LEU A 145 -16.53 -5.27 0.41
CA LEU A 145 -16.32 -5.39 1.83
C LEU A 145 -17.39 -4.56 2.55
N ARG A 146 -18.26 -5.22 3.32
CA ARG A 146 -19.21 -4.51 4.17
C ARG A 146 -18.55 -4.19 5.50
N ALA A 147 -18.46 -2.91 5.86
CA ALA A 147 -18.13 -2.53 7.23
C ALA A 147 -19.26 -3.03 8.16
N ARG A 148 -18.95 -3.88 9.11
CA ARG A 148 -19.90 -4.23 10.17
C ARG A 148 -19.97 -3.07 11.16
N PRO A 149 -21.17 -2.71 11.67
CA PRO A 149 -21.26 -1.77 12.78
C PRO A 149 -20.39 -2.26 13.93
N SER A 150 -19.67 -1.35 14.55
CA SER A 150 -18.74 -1.59 15.63
C SER A 150 -19.40 -2.25 16.83
N ALA A 151 -19.26 -3.56 16.95
CA ALA A 151 -19.38 -4.29 18.19
C ALA A 151 -18.14 -5.17 18.28
N GLY A 152 -17.07 -4.65 18.89
CA GLY A 152 -15.84 -5.37 19.20
C GLY A 152 -15.04 -5.81 17.97
N ALA A 153 -13.81 -5.40 17.90
CA ALA A 153 -12.85 -5.77 16.83
C ALA A 153 -12.85 -7.30 16.60
N ARG A 154 -13.59 -7.76 15.61
CA ARG A 154 -13.48 -9.13 15.08
C ARG A 154 -13.28 -9.08 13.58
N SER A 155 -12.14 -9.59 13.21
CA SER A 155 -11.61 -9.91 11.87
C SER A 155 -12.56 -9.75 10.68
N TRP A 156 -12.14 -8.96 9.73
CA TRP A 156 -12.68 -8.85 8.38
C TRP A 156 -12.69 -10.23 7.70
N ARG A 157 -13.86 -10.76 7.39
CA ARG A 157 -14.01 -11.98 6.61
C ARG A 157 -14.74 -11.64 5.31
N CYS A 158 -14.09 -11.92 4.18
CA CYS A 158 -14.77 -11.93 2.89
C CYS A 158 -15.53 -13.25 2.73
N PRO A 159 -16.82 -13.24 2.30
CA PRO A 159 -17.48 -14.45 1.84
C PRO A 159 -16.72 -14.99 0.62
N GLY A 160 -16.29 -16.25 0.65
CA GLY A 160 -15.63 -16.93 -0.46
C GLY A 160 -14.10 -16.96 -0.46
N SER A 161 -13.40 -16.38 0.51
CA SER A 161 -11.96 -16.57 0.63
C SER A 161 -11.66 -17.99 1.17
N ARG A 162 -11.08 -18.85 0.34
CA ARG A 162 -10.45 -20.09 0.83
C ARG A 162 -9.40 -19.70 1.86
N ARG A 163 -9.44 -20.31 3.03
CA ARG A 163 -8.47 -20.10 4.12
C ARG A 163 -7.06 -20.31 3.58
N ASN A 164 -6.25 -19.27 3.60
CA ASN A 164 -4.82 -19.45 3.44
C ASN A 164 -4.31 -20.17 4.70
N ARG A 165 -3.86 -21.42 4.57
CA ARG A 165 -3.53 -22.33 5.69
C ARG A 165 -2.30 -21.88 6.52
N LEU A 166 -1.72 -20.74 6.19
CA LEU A 166 -0.54 -20.20 6.87
C LEU A 166 -0.85 -19.42 8.17
N SER A 167 -2.04 -18.84 8.31
CA SER A 167 -2.38 -18.07 9.50
C SER A 167 -2.80 -18.91 10.72
N SER A 168 -3.11 -20.21 10.52
CA SER A 168 -3.54 -21.10 11.63
C SER A 168 -2.37 -21.75 12.38
N ARG A 169 -1.13 -21.63 11.90
CA ARG A 169 0.04 -22.18 12.61
C ARG A 169 0.68 -21.20 13.60
N LEU A 170 0.47 -19.90 13.43
CA LEU A 170 1.02 -18.89 14.35
C LEU A 170 0.14 -18.63 15.58
N ALA A 171 -1.17 -18.91 15.51
CA ALA A 171 -2.08 -18.72 16.63
C ALA A 171 -2.06 -19.86 17.68
N ARG A 172 -1.22 -20.88 17.54
CA ARG A 172 -1.08 -22.00 18.49
C ARG A 172 0.25 -22.05 19.21
N LYS A 173 1.03 -20.98 19.18
CA LYS A 173 2.31 -20.88 19.89
C LYS A 173 2.45 -19.55 20.66
N ALA A 174 1.35 -18.96 21.10
CA ALA A 174 1.32 -17.89 22.08
C ALA A 174 0.44 -18.30 23.24
#